data_961d6726e9c740efb22ba281ed20cb3d
#
_entry.id   961d6726e9c740efb22ba281ed20cb3d
#
_cell.length_a   1.000
_cell.length_b   1.000
_cell.length_c   1.000
_cell.angle_alpha   90.00
_cell.angle_beta   90.00
_cell.angle_gamma   90.00
#
_symmetry.space_group_name_H-M   'P 1'
#
loop_
_entity.id
_entity.type
_entity.pdbx_description
1 polymer ?
#
loop_
_entity_poly.entity_id
_entity_poly.type
_entity_poly.pdbx_seq_one_letter_code
_entity_poly.pdbx_strand_id
1 'polypeptide(L)'
;MAKLVATERTGNTQSSRNELRNTGKVPAILYGYKVENTSVAVDENEFIKVIREVGRNGVIELELESKTTQVMVNDYQFDSLKNKIEHIDFIAINMDIERTVDVNVIVVGEAVGANEGGVVEQPNFTVQVTARPADLPEEIEIDVTDLEVGSAIHVGDIRDNFKFTIEDEDDYVLATCHIP
;
A
#
# COMPACT_ATOMS: atom_id res chain seq x y z
N MET A 1 16.22 -0.71 -3.02
CA MET A 1 15.74 -0.30 -1.68
C MET A 1 15.94 1.19 -1.57
N ALA A 2 14.86 1.92 -1.35
CA ALA A 2 14.93 3.36 -1.17
C ALA A 2 15.28 3.69 0.28
N LYS A 3 15.99 4.80 0.50
CA LYS A 3 16.37 5.28 1.83
C LYS A 3 15.51 6.48 2.21
N LEU A 4 15.08 6.51 3.47
CA LEU A 4 14.35 7.62 4.05
C LEU A 4 14.99 8.03 5.37
N VAL A 5 15.28 9.32 5.52
CA VAL A 5 15.87 9.86 6.76
C VAL A 5 14.74 10.26 7.72
N ALA A 6 14.81 9.75 8.94
CA ALA A 6 13.89 10.09 10.01
C ALA A 6 14.61 10.75 11.18
N THR A 7 13.94 11.68 11.83
CA THR A 7 14.41 12.33 13.06
C THR A 7 13.54 11.89 14.23
N GLU A 8 14.16 11.51 15.35
CA GLU A 8 13.43 11.15 16.56
C GLU A 8 12.70 12.38 17.13
N ARG A 9 11.49 12.14 17.64
CA ARG A 9 10.62 13.18 18.13
C ARG A 9 10.28 12.96 19.60
N THR A 10 10.64 13.91 20.46
CA THR A 10 10.39 13.87 21.90
C THR A 10 9.05 14.52 22.31
N GLY A 11 8.42 15.31 21.43
CA GLY A 11 7.16 16.02 21.71
C GLY A 11 5.93 15.35 21.11
N ASN A 12 4.96 14.95 21.95
CA ASN A 12 3.70 14.31 21.53
C ASN A 12 2.47 15.23 21.60
N THR A 13 2.66 16.55 21.75
CA THR A 13 1.55 17.49 21.83
C THR A 13 0.95 17.82 20.45
N GLN A 14 -0.33 18.21 20.43
CA GLN A 14 -1.02 18.62 19.18
C GLN A 14 -0.33 19.84 18.54
N SER A 15 0.16 20.78 19.36
CA SER A 15 0.90 21.94 18.85
C SER A 15 2.18 21.56 18.13
N SER A 16 2.98 20.63 18.70
CA SER A 16 4.20 20.12 18.09
C SER A 16 3.94 19.43 16.76
N ARG A 17 2.86 18.65 16.64
CA ARG A 17 2.47 17.99 15.37
C ARG A 17 2.08 19.00 14.30
N ASN A 18 1.34 20.04 14.65
CA ASN A 18 0.96 21.10 13.72
C ASN A 18 2.17 21.91 13.24
N GLU A 19 3.12 22.17 14.12
CA GLU A 19 4.37 22.86 13.77
C GLU A 19 5.21 22.05 12.80
N LEU A 20 5.35 20.73 13.02
CA LEU A 20 6.03 19.83 12.09
C LEU A 20 5.38 19.85 10.71
N ARG A 21 4.05 19.71 10.64
CA ARG A 21 3.32 19.76 9.36
C ARG A 21 3.48 21.09 8.63
N ASN A 22 3.59 22.18 9.35
CA ASN A 22 3.83 23.50 8.76
C ASN A 22 5.27 23.65 8.20
N THR A 23 6.23 22.88 8.71
CA THR A 23 7.61 22.85 8.23
C THR A 23 7.85 21.79 7.15
N GLY A 24 6.80 21.13 6.62
CA GLY A 24 6.90 20.11 5.59
C GLY A 24 7.36 18.74 6.10
N LYS A 25 7.29 18.52 7.42
CA LYS A 25 7.58 17.23 8.04
C LYS A 25 6.30 16.53 8.46
N VAL A 26 6.25 15.23 8.24
CA VAL A 26 5.12 14.37 8.62
C VAL A 26 5.46 13.63 9.91
N PRO A 27 4.61 13.70 10.94
CA PRO A 27 4.76 12.85 12.11
C PRO A 27 4.49 11.40 11.75
N ALA A 28 5.34 10.52 12.25
CA ALA A 28 5.24 9.08 12.02
C ALA A 28 5.53 8.29 13.29
N ILE A 29 5.13 7.03 13.29
CA ILE A 29 5.42 6.07 14.35
C ILE A 29 6.18 4.90 13.72
N LEU A 30 7.27 4.49 14.35
CA LEU A 30 8.03 3.29 14.04
C LEU A 30 7.77 2.25 15.13
N TYR A 31 7.35 1.06 14.75
CA TYR A 31 7.14 -0.08 15.65
C TYR A 31 7.41 -1.40 14.93
N GLY A 32 7.44 -2.50 15.65
CA GLY A 32 7.48 -3.84 15.07
C GLY A 32 8.68 -4.67 15.50
N TYR A 33 9.27 -5.42 14.56
CA TYR A 33 10.28 -6.43 14.88
C TYR A 33 11.56 -5.85 15.51
N LYS A 34 11.80 -6.22 16.79
CA LYS A 34 12.98 -5.80 17.58
C LYS A 34 13.21 -4.28 17.68
N VAL A 35 12.18 -3.49 17.47
CA VAL A 35 12.23 -2.03 17.60
C VAL A 35 11.18 -1.58 18.62
N GLU A 36 11.58 -0.71 19.54
CA GLU A 36 10.64 -0.06 20.47
C GLU A 36 9.81 0.98 19.72
N ASN A 37 8.57 1.17 20.19
CA ASN A 37 7.67 2.16 19.62
C ASN A 37 8.29 3.56 19.72
N THR A 38 8.77 4.08 18.61
CA THR A 38 9.48 5.35 18.55
C THR A 38 8.68 6.34 17.71
N SER A 39 8.45 7.53 18.24
CA SER A 39 7.85 8.62 17.49
C SER A 39 8.92 9.30 16.64
N VAL A 40 8.70 9.37 15.33
CA VAL A 40 9.64 9.95 14.37
C VAL A 40 8.96 11.01 13.51
N ALA A 41 9.75 11.81 12.83
CA ALA A 41 9.30 12.75 11.81
C ALA A 41 10.14 12.56 10.54
N VAL A 42 9.47 12.55 9.39
CA VAL A 42 10.09 12.40 8.06
C VAL A 42 9.71 13.58 7.17
N ASP A 43 10.52 13.88 6.16
CA ASP A 43 10.18 14.90 5.17
C ASP A 43 9.09 14.37 4.23
N GLU A 44 8.04 15.16 4.01
CA GLU A 44 6.88 14.78 3.19
C GLU A 44 7.29 14.51 1.73
N ASN A 45 8.15 15.37 1.17
CA ASN A 45 8.57 15.24 -0.23
C ASN A 45 9.47 14.03 -0.45
N GLU A 46 10.35 13.73 0.50
CA GLU A 46 11.21 12.54 0.44
C GLU A 46 10.37 11.27 0.56
N PHE A 47 9.41 11.25 1.47
CA PHE A 47 8.49 10.12 1.62
C PHE A 47 7.68 9.86 0.34
N ILE A 48 7.11 10.90 -0.27
CA ILE A 48 6.36 10.77 -1.53
C ILE A 48 7.25 10.21 -2.66
N LYS A 49 8.51 10.64 -2.75
CA LYS A 49 9.46 10.10 -3.74
C LYS A 49 9.73 8.62 -3.51
N VAL A 50 9.98 8.25 -2.25
CA VAL A 50 10.24 6.86 -1.86
C VAL A 50 9.04 5.96 -2.16
N ILE A 51 7.81 6.39 -1.81
CA ILE A 51 6.59 5.62 -2.11
C ILE A 51 6.36 5.45 -3.61
N ARG A 52 6.69 6.46 -4.42
CA ARG A 52 6.59 6.34 -5.88
C ARG A 52 7.63 5.40 -6.49
N GLU A 53 8.78 5.25 -5.84
CA GLU A 53 9.87 4.38 -6.31
C GLU A 53 9.66 2.90 -5.91
N VAL A 54 9.17 2.64 -4.69
CA VAL A 54 9.10 1.28 -4.13
C VAL A 54 7.68 0.76 -3.92
N GLY A 55 6.68 1.59 -4.22
CA GLY A 55 5.27 1.26 -3.95
C GLY A 55 4.92 1.28 -2.45
N ARG A 56 3.62 1.08 -2.14
CA ARG A 56 3.12 1.07 -0.76
C ARG A 56 3.68 -0.10 0.05
N ASN A 57 3.81 -1.25 -0.59
CA ASN A 57 4.26 -2.49 0.05
C ASN A 57 5.78 -2.71 -0.06
N GLY A 58 6.51 -1.71 -0.59
CA GLY A 58 7.95 -1.79 -0.77
C GLY A 58 8.73 -1.67 0.53
N VAL A 59 9.91 -2.29 0.56
CA VAL A 59 10.83 -2.23 1.69
C VAL A 59 11.66 -0.95 1.62
N ILE A 60 11.63 -0.18 2.71
CA ILE A 60 12.32 1.09 2.88
C ILE A 60 13.38 0.94 3.96
N GLU A 61 14.56 1.49 3.73
CA GLU A 61 15.59 1.65 4.75
C GLU A 61 15.36 2.99 5.49
N LEU A 62 14.82 2.90 6.70
CA LEU A 62 14.64 4.07 7.57
C LEU A 62 15.91 4.33 8.35
N GLU A 63 16.56 5.46 8.10
CA GLU A 63 17.75 5.91 8.81
C GLU A 63 17.34 6.83 9.96
N LEU A 64 17.56 6.36 11.19
CA LEU A 64 17.26 7.10 12.42
C LEU A 64 18.59 7.35 13.15
N GLU A 65 19.08 8.59 13.13
CA GLU A 65 20.35 9.02 13.76
C GLU A 65 21.56 8.13 13.43
N SER A 66 21.68 6.98 14.11
CA SER A 66 22.83 6.06 13.96
C SER A 66 22.40 4.63 13.63
N LYS A 67 21.11 4.39 13.43
CA LYS A 67 20.58 3.06 13.15
C LYS A 67 19.78 3.07 11.84
N THR A 68 20.05 2.10 11.00
CA THR A 68 19.23 1.82 9.80
C THR A 68 18.33 0.63 10.10
N THR A 69 17.04 0.79 9.88
CA THR A 69 16.04 -0.25 10.12
C THR A 69 15.26 -0.49 8.84
N GLN A 70 15.05 -1.74 8.47
CA GLN A 70 14.18 -2.10 7.35
C GLN A 70 12.73 -2.03 7.80
N VAL A 71 11.95 -1.22 7.10
CA VAL A 71 10.55 -0.95 7.41
C VAL A 71 9.68 -1.07 6.17
N MET A 72 8.40 -1.29 6.40
CA MET A 72 7.34 -1.10 5.39
C MET A 72 6.36 -0.06 5.89
N VAL A 73 5.63 0.57 4.97
CA VAL A 73 4.51 1.44 5.33
C VAL A 73 3.30 0.56 5.60
N ASN A 74 2.85 0.54 6.85
CA ASN A 74 1.64 -0.18 7.22
C ASN A 74 0.40 0.60 6.80
N ASP A 75 0.37 1.90 7.16
CA ASP A 75 -0.71 2.81 6.79
C ASP A 75 -0.20 4.25 6.72
N TYR A 76 -0.95 5.12 6.04
CA TYR A 76 -0.74 6.55 6.07
C TYR A 76 -2.06 7.31 5.94
N GLN A 77 -2.19 8.38 6.69
CA GLN A 77 -3.36 9.25 6.67
C GLN A 77 -3.13 10.40 5.70
N PHE A 78 -3.99 10.50 4.70
CA PHE A 78 -3.94 11.54 3.68
C PHE A 78 -5.16 12.45 3.78
N ASP A 79 -4.93 13.76 3.98
CA ASP A 79 -5.97 14.79 3.92
C ASP A 79 -6.13 15.25 2.46
N SER A 80 -7.19 14.77 1.79
CA SER A 80 -7.47 15.10 0.39
C SER A 80 -7.85 16.57 0.18
N LEU A 81 -8.35 17.28 1.20
CA LEU A 81 -8.69 18.69 1.11
C LEU A 81 -7.45 19.58 1.11
N LYS A 82 -6.46 19.23 1.92
CA LYS A 82 -5.19 19.96 2.02
C LYS A 82 -4.11 19.40 1.09
N ASN A 83 -4.36 18.23 0.49
CA ASN A 83 -3.40 17.47 -0.32
C ASN A 83 -2.08 17.22 0.44
N LYS A 84 -2.20 16.79 1.69
CA LYS A 84 -1.07 16.56 2.62
C LYS A 84 -1.20 15.25 3.35
N ILE A 85 -0.05 14.64 3.64
CA ILE A 85 0.03 13.47 4.51
C ILE A 85 0.02 13.93 5.97
N GLU A 86 -0.92 13.42 6.77
CA GLU A 86 -1.07 13.80 8.17
C GLU A 86 -0.33 12.90 9.15
N HIS A 87 -0.19 11.61 8.81
CA HIS A 87 0.49 10.62 9.64
C HIS A 87 0.99 9.46 8.81
N ILE A 88 2.06 8.79 9.24
CA ILE A 88 2.61 7.60 8.62
C ILE A 88 2.93 6.57 9.69
N ASP A 89 2.54 5.32 9.45
CA ASP A 89 2.81 4.19 10.31
C ASP A 89 3.86 3.29 9.66
N PHE A 90 5.09 3.31 10.19
CA PHE A 90 6.16 2.43 9.77
C PHE A 90 6.22 1.20 10.65
N ILE A 91 6.29 0.03 10.02
CA ILE A 91 6.48 -1.22 10.70
C ILE A 91 7.85 -1.81 10.37
N ALA A 92 8.67 -2.05 11.39
CA ALA A 92 9.93 -2.75 11.25
C ALA A 92 9.67 -4.22 10.90
N ILE A 93 10.31 -4.70 9.84
CA ILE A 93 10.09 -6.03 9.30
C ILE A 93 11.31 -6.93 9.46
N ASN A 94 11.04 -8.24 9.42
CA ASN A 94 12.06 -9.26 9.18
C ASN A 94 11.77 -9.85 7.80
N MET A 95 12.78 -9.91 6.93
CA MET A 95 12.67 -10.43 5.56
C MET A 95 12.29 -11.92 5.49
N ASP A 96 12.52 -12.67 6.57
CA ASP A 96 12.25 -14.11 6.62
C ASP A 96 10.83 -14.45 7.08
N ILE A 97 10.07 -13.48 7.56
CA ILE A 97 8.72 -13.68 8.12
C ILE A 97 7.68 -13.25 7.10
N GLU A 98 6.77 -14.18 6.77
CA GLU A 98 5.61 -13.88 5.92
C GLU A 98 4.66 -12.90 6.62
N ARG A 99 4.05 -12.04 5.82
CA ARG A 99 3.09 -11.04 6.29
C ARG A 99 1.91 -10.97 5.36
N THR A 100 0.76 -10.73 5.94
CA THR A 100 -0.46 -10.39 5.20
C THR A 100 -0.53 -8.88 5.07
N VAL A 101 -0.67 -8.41 3.84
CA VAL A 101 -0.82 -6.98 3.49
C VAL A 101 -1.90 -6.82 2.44
N ASP A 102 -2.51 -5.64 2.41
CA ASP A 102 -3.45 -5.28 1.35
C ASP A 102 -2.66 -4.82 0.11
N VAL A 103 -2.90 -5.48 -1.02
CA VAL A 103 -2.29 -5.15 -2.31
C VAL A 103 -3.35 -4.57 -3.23
N ASN A 104 -3.00 -3.49 -3.93
CA ASN A 104 -3.90 -2.87 -4.90
C ASN A 104 -4.08 -3.77 -6.12
N VAL A 105 -5.32 -3.82 -6.60
CA VAL A 105 -5.69 -4.49 -7.84
C VAL A 105 -5.97 -3.46 -8.91
N ILE A 106 -5.31 -3.59 -10.06
CA ILE A 106 -5.48 -2.73 -11.21
C ILE A 106 -6.08 -3.53 -12.36
N VAL A 107 -7.13 -3.00 -12.94
CA VAL A 107 -7.78 -3.56 -14.12
C VAL A 107 -7.04 -3.05 -15.37
N VAL A 108 -6.58 -3.96 -16.20
CA VAL A 108 -5.90 -3.66 -17.48
C VAL A 108 -6.69 -4.25 -18.65
N GLY A 109 -6.57 -3.62 -19.82
CA GLY A 109 -7.29 -4.03 -21.03
C GLY A 109 -8.64 -3.31 -21.20
N GLU A 110 -9.29 -3.58 -22.32
CA GLU A 110 -10.60 -3.07 -22.67
C GLU A 110 -11.55 -4.26 -22.85
N ALA A 111 -12.57 -4.35 -21.98
CA ALA A 111 -13.49 -5.47 -21.96
C ALA A 111 -14.31 -5.56 -23.24
N VAL A 112 -14.48 -6.77 -23.78
CA VAL A 112 -15.41 -7.02 -24.91
C VAL A 112 -16.82 -6.54 -24.58
N GLY A 113 -17.28 -6.78 -23.35
CA GLY A 113 -18.57 -6.31 -22.87
C GLY A 113 -18.75 -4.79 -22.90
N ALA A 114 -17.67 -4.02 -22.75
CA ALA A 114 -17.73 -2.54 -22.85
C ALA A 114 -18.05 -2.09 -24.29
N ASN A 115 -17.52 -2.81 -25.30
CA ASN A 115 -17.84 -2.55 -26.72
C ASN A 115 -19.30 -2.91 -27.09
N GLU A 116 -19.93 -3.78 -26.31
CA GLU A 116 -21.34 -4.17 -26.45
C GLU A 116 -22.30 -3.25 -25.65
N GLY A 117 -21.77 -2.18 -25.05
CA GLY A 117 -22.56 -1.20 -24.28
C GLY A 117 -22.64 -1.50 -22.78
N GLY A 118 -21.85 -2.44 -22.28
CA GLY A 118 -21.68 -2.68 -20.85
C GLY A 118 -20.75 -1.66 -20.20
N VAL A 119 -20.82 -1.60 -18.87
CA VAL A 119 -19.92 -0.80 -18.02
C VAL A 119 -19.11 -1.75 -17.15
N VAL A 120 -17.79 -1.59 -17.17
CA VAL A 120 -16.89 -2.33 -16.25
C VAL A 120 -16.85 -1.58 -14.92
N GLU A 121 -17.21 -2.26 -13.87
CA GLU A 121 -17.15 -1.75 -12.50
C GLU A 121 -16.18 -2.60 -11.68
N GLN A 122 -15.35 -1.94 -10.89
CA GLN A 122 -14.44 -2.57 -9.95
C GLN A 122 -14.94 -2.30 -8.52
N PRO A 123 -15.68 -3.24 -7.90
CA PRO A 123 -16.23 -3.03 -6.56
C PRO A 123 -15.15 -3.07 -5.49
N ASN A 124 -14.08 -3.82 -5.70
CA ASN A 124 -12.98 -4.01 -4.74
C ASN A 124 -11.63 -3.67 -5.39
N PHE A 125 -10.90 -2.80 -4.74
CA PHE A 125 -9.60 -2.28 -5.25
C PHE A 125 -8.39 -2.91 -4.56
N THR A 126 -8.60 -3.73 -3.54
CA THR A 126 -7.51 -4.36 -2.76
C THR A 126 -7.84 -5.82 -2.48
N VAL A 127 -6.79 -6.63 -2.40
CA VAL A 127 -6.83 -8.02 -1.94
C VAL A 127 -5.79 -8.26 -0.87
N GLN A 128 -6.08 -9.17 0.06
CA GLN A 128 -5.15 -9.57 1.11
C GLN A 128 -4.18 -10.63 0.60
N VAL A 129 -2.91 -10.31 0.61
CA VAL A 129 -1.83 -11.18 0.15
C VAL A 129 -0.90 -11.51 1.28
N THR A 130 -0.62 -12.80 1.47
CA THR A 130 0.39 -13.30 2.40
C THR A 130 1.62 -13.75 1.63
N ALA A 131 2.73 -13.05 1.87
CA ALA A 131 4.03 -13.37 1.28
C ALA A 131 5.17 -12.84 2.15
N ARG A 132 6.41 -13.20 1.78
CA ARG A 132 7.60 -12.56 2.35
C ARG A 132 7.76 -11.15 1.77
N PRO A 133 8.33 -10.21 2.54
CA PRO A 133 8.51 -8.83 2.08
C PRO A 133 9.24 -8.69 0.74
N ALA A 134 10.13 -9.63 0.41
CA ALA A 134 10.85 -9.64 -0.86
C ALA A 134 9.98 -10.11 -2.07
N ASP A 135 8.93 -10.88 -1.79
CA ASP A 135 8.06 -11.50 -2.81
C ASP A 135 6.69 -10.80 -2.92
N LEU A 136 6.47 -9.75 -2.12
CA LEU A 136 5.25 -8.96 -2.15
C LEU A 136 5.19 -8.14 -3.44
N PRO A 137 4.10 -8.23 -4.23
CA PRO A 137 3.90 -7.37 -5.39
C PRO A 137 3.49 -5.96 -4.95
N GLU A 138 3.81 -4.97 -5.77
CA GLU A 138 3.33 -3.60 -5.58
C GLU A 138 1.84 -3.49 -5.91
N GLU A 139 1.43 -4.16 -6.97
CA GLU A 139 0.06 -4.19 -7.49
C GLU A 139 -0.19 -5.50 -8.23
N ILE A 140 -1.45 -5.88 -8.36
CA ILE A 140 -1.89 -7.05 -9.10
C ILE A 140 -2.68 -6.56 -10.31
N GLU A 141 -2.18 -6.86 -11.51
CA GLU A 141 -2.86 -6.53 -12.75
C GLU A 141 -3.84 -7.65 -13.12
N ILE A 142 -5.07 -7.29 -13.43
CA ILE A 142 -6.12 -8.20 -13.90
C ILE A 142 -6.52 -7.78 -15.30
N ASP A 143 -6.33 -8.69 -16.25
CA ASP A 143 -6.76 -8.49 -17.63
C ASP A 143 -8.28 -8.75 -17.73
N VAL A 144 -9.00 -7.72 -18.18
CA VAL A 144 -10.46 -7.79 -18.40
C VAL A 144 -10.84 -7.88 -19.88
N THR A 145 -9.87 -8.09 -20.77
CA THR A 145 -10.11 -8.07 -22.22
C THR A 145 -11.22 -9.04 -22.62
N ASP A 146 -11.26 -10.23 -22.04
CA ASP A 146 -12.25 -11.28 -22.32
C ASP A 146 -13.54 -11.16 -21.47
N LEU A 147 -13.71 -10.08 -20.70
CA LEU A 147 -14.87 -9.90 -19.82
C LEU A 147 -16.13 -9.53 -20.63
N GLU A 148 -17.10 -10.44 -20.67
CA GLU A 148 -18.38 -10.29 -21.35
C GLU A 148 -19.41 -9.58 -20.44
N VAL A 149 -20.49 -9.06 -21.05
CA VAL A 149 -21.61 -8.48 -20.31
C VAL A 149 -22.29 -9.54 -19.43
N GLY A 150 -22.48 -9.24 -18.16
CA GLY A 150 -23.04 -10.14 -17.15
C GLY A 150 -22.04 -11.07 -16.49
N SER A 151 -20.74 -10.96 -16.86
CA SER A 151 -19.66 -11.74 -16.25
C SER A 151 -18.94 -10.97 -15.16
N ALA A 152 -18.28 -11.70 -14.26
CA ALA A 152 -17.46 -11.15 -13.19
C ALA A 152 -16.16 -11.95 -13.08
N ILE A 153 -15.09 -11.28 -12.69
CA ILE A 153 -13.81 -11.89 -12.34
C ILE A 153 -13.70 -11.96 -10.81
N HIS A 154 -13.42 -13.15 -10.31
CA HIS A 154 -13.29 -13.42 -8.89
C HIS A 154 -11.83 -13.72 -8.51
N VAL A 155 -11.53 -13.66 -7.21
CA VAL A 155 -10.21 -14.03 -6.68
C VAL A 155 -9.83 -15.46 -7.06
N GLY A 156 -10.80 -16.40 -7.06
CA GLY A 156 -10.58 -17.79 -7.46
C GLY A 156 -10.04 -17.96 -8.88
N ASP A 157 -10.39 -17.05 -9.81
CA ASP A 157 -9.95 -17.12 -11.20
C ASP A 157 -8.47 -16.74 -11.39
N ILE A 158 -7.93 -15.95 -10.48
CA ILE A 158 -6.55 -15.43 -10.58
C ILE A 158 -5.58 -16.05 -9.59
N ARG A 159 -6.07 -16.74 -8.55
CA ARG A 159 -5.25 -17.28 -7.44
C ARG A 159 -4.09 -18.13 -7.90
N ASP A 160 -4.31 -19.00 -8.89
CA ASP A 160 -3.31 -19.95 -9.39
C ASP A 160 -2.23 -19.30 -10.27
N ASN A 161 -2.41 -18.04 -10.66
CA ASN A 161 -1.47 -17.33 -11.53
C ASN A 161 -0.27 -16.73 -10.77
N PHE A 162 -0.32 -16.71 -9.43
CA PHE A 162 0.67 -16.05 -8.60
C PHE A 162 1.41 -17.00 -7.66
N LYS A 163 2.60 -16.62 -7.24
CA LYS A 163 3.45 -17.39 -6.30
C LYS A 163 3.17 -17.09 -4.82
N PHE A 164 2.39 -16.06 -4.55
CA PHE A 164 1.97 -15.65 -3.22
C PHE A 164 0.58 -16.19 -2.91
N THR A 165 0.23 -16.24 -1.62
CA THR A 165 -1.08 -16.70 -1.17
C THR A 165 -2.04 -15.51 -1.07
N ILE A 166 -3.20 -15.61 -1.72
CA ILE A 166 -4.30 -14.65 -1.54
C ILE A 166 -5.23 -15.23 -0.47
N GLU A 167 -5.48 -14.47 0.59
CA GLU A 167 -6.26 -14.92 1.76
C GLU A 167 -7.77 -14.71 1.58
N ASP A 168 -8.18 -13.84 0.65
CA ASP A 168 -9.58 -13.57 0.39
C ASP A 168 -10.30 -14.81 -0.16
N GLU A 169 -11.62 -14.84 0.00
CA GLU A 169 -12.48 -15.94 -0.47
C GLU A 169 -12.50 -16.03 -2.00
N ASP A 170 -12.69 -17.23 -2.55
CA ASP A 170 -12.67 -17.45 -4.02
C ASP A 170 -13.76 -16.71 -4.76
N ASP A 171 -14.91 -16.44 -4.12
CA ASP A 171 -16.06 -15.71 -4.65
C ASP A 171 -15.95 -14.17 -4.47
N TYR A 172 -14.82 -13.69 -3.94
CA TYR A 172 -14.57 -12.24 -3.82
C TYR A 172 -14.42 -11.59 -5.19
N VAL A 173 -15.34 -10.68 -5.51
CA VAL A 173 -15.47 -10.07 -6.84
C VAL A 173 -14.44 -8.95 -7.02
N LEU A 174 -13.67 -9.01 -8.10
CA LEU A 174 -12.65 -8.01 -8.43
C LEU A 174 -13.10 -7.04 -9.52
N ALA A 175 -13.74 -7.56 -10.57
CA ALA A 175 -14.27 -6.76 -11.66
C ALA A 175 -15.57 -7.37 -12.16
N THR A 176 -16.53 -6.53 -12.55
CA THR A 176 -17.80 -6.96 -13.17
C THR A 176 -18.08 -6.15 -14.42
N CYS A 177 -18.77 -6.74 -15.39
CA CYS A 177 -19.30 -6.02 -16.53
C CYS A 177 -20.83 -6.16 -16.57
N HIS A 178 -21.55 -5.06 -16.47
CA HIS A 178 -23.03 -5.05 -16.49
C HIS A 178 -23.58 -3.99 -17.43
N ILE A 179 -24.83 -4.15 -17.84
CA ILE A 179 -25.55 -3.12 -18.60
C ILE A 179 -26.08 -2.07 -17.61
N PRO A 180 -25.88 -0.76 -17.89
CA PRO A 180 -26.34 0.33 -17.03
C PRO A 180 -27.88 0.43 -16.92
#